data_85ca6ef570ac941af538da57dca97799
#
_entry.id   85ca6ef570ac941af538da57dca97799
#
_cell.length_a   1.000
_cell.length_b   1.000
_cell.length_c   1.000
_cell.angle_alpha   90.00
_cell.angle_beta   90.00
_cell.angle_gamma   90.00
#
_symmetry.space_group_name_H-M   'P 1'
#
loop_
_entity.id
_entity.type
_entity.pdbx_description
1 polymer ?
#
loop_
_entity_poly.entity_id
_entity_poly.type
_entity_poly.pdbx_seq_one_letter_code
_entity_poly.pdbx_strand_id
1 'polypeptide(L)' 'MSKEVVVYTSNTCPHCVSAKDYLTQKGIAFTEKNVSIDREARQELISQGFTGVPIIKIGDDVVVGFKQDKLDELLAK' A
#
# COMPACT_ATOMS: atom_id res chain seq x y z
N MET A 1 -16.87 -8.26 7.31
CA MET A 1 -15.68 -8.90 6.74
C MET A 1 -14.55 -7.90 6.65
N SER A 2 -13.35 -8.33 7.04
CA SER A 2 -12.19 -7.48 6.97
C SER A 2 -11.66 -7.40 5.54
N LYS A 3 -11.29 -6.21 5.11
CA LYS A 3 -10.65 -6.03 3.81
C LYS A 3 -9.17 -6.38 3.90
N GLU A 4 -8.68 -7.02 2.87
CA GLU A 4 -7.26 -7.30 2.79
C GLU A 4 -6.52 -6.02 2.39
N VAL A 5 -5.48 -5.68 3.13
CA VAL A 5 -4.67 -4.49 2.86
C VAL A 5 -3.28 -4.91 2.44
N VAL A 6 -2.85 -4.46 1.28
CA VAL A 6 -1.52 -4.75 0.75
C VAL A 6 -0.84 -3.42 0.44
N VAL A 7 0.40 -3.26 0.92
CA VAL A 7 1.18 -2.05 0.71
C VAL A 7 2.41 -2.40 -0.13
N TYR A 8 2.51 -1.82 -1.31
CA TYR A 8 3.70 -1.97 -2.15
C TYR A 8 4.69 -0.88 -1.80
N THR A 9 5.90 -1.27 -1.43
CA THR A 9 6.93 -0.35 -0.94
C THR A 9 8.23 -0.53 -1.73
N SER A 10 9.22 0.31 -1.44
CA SER A 10 10.57 0.13 -1.95
C SER A 10 11.58 0.54 -0.87
N ASN A 11 12.85 0.18 -1.08
CA ASN A 11 13.90 0.48 -0.10
C ASN A 11 14.19 1.98 0.04
N THR A 12 13.85 2.75 -0.97
CA THR A 12 14.19 4.18 -1.02
C THR A 12 12.98 5.09 -0.99
N CYS A 13 11.85 4.61 -0.50
CA CYS A 13 10.61 5.38 -0.50
C CYS A 13 10.27 5.87 0.91
N PRO A 14 10.48 7.16 1.24
CA PRO A 14 10.12 7.67 2.56
C PRO A 14 8.62 7.68 2.81
N HIS A 15 7.82 7.90 1.78
CA HIS A 15 6.36 7.88 1.92
C HIS A 15 5.82 6.49 2.24
N CYS A 16 6.53 5.46 1.83
CA CYS A 16 6.16 4.09 2.17
C CYS A 16 6.25 3.85 3.67
N VAL A 17 7.27 4.41 4.32
CA VAL A 17 7.44 4.32 5.76
C VAL A 17 6.26 5.01 6.46
N SER A 18 5.91 6.20 6.00
CA SER A 18 4.77 6.93 6.55
C SER A 18 3.47 6.16 6.42
N ALA A 19 3.25 5.53 5.27
CA ALA A 19 2.04 4.73 5.03
C ALA A 19 1.98 3.53 5.98
N LYS A 20 3.10 2.84 6.16
CA LYS A 20 3.15 1.68 7.07
C LYS A 20 2.91 2.10 8.52
N ASP A 21 3.54 3.18 8.94
CA ASP A 21 3.36 3.72 10.29
C ASP A 21 1.91 4.10 10.53
N TYR A 22 1.28 4.75 9.56
CA TYR A 22 -0.11 5.15 9.67
C TYR A 22 -1.03 3.95 9.88
N LEU A 23 -0.86 2.91 9.07
CA LEU A 23 -1.67 1.70 9.19
C LEU A 23 -1.42 0.99 10.52
N THR A 24 -0.18 0.97 10.97
CA THR A 24 0.19 0.37 12.26
C THR A 24 -0.47 1.11 13.42
N GLN A 25 -0.47 2.44 13.38
CA GLN A 25 -1.09 3.26 14.41
C GLN A 25 -2.60 3.07 14.46
N LYS A 26 -3.20 2.80 13.32
CA LYS A 26 -4.64 2.53 13.26
C LYS A 26 -5.00 1.10 13.66
N GLY A 27 -4.01 0.28 13.95
CA GLY A 27 -4.24 -1.11 14.33
C GLY A 27 -4.69 -1.98 13.18
N ILE A 28 -4.32 -1.62 11.96
CA ILE A 28 -4.73 -2.33 10.74
C ILE A 28 -3.63 -3.27 10.30
N ALA A 29 -3.96 -4.55 10.19
CA ALA A 29 -3.03 -5.53 9.66
C ALA A 29 -2.90 -5.38 8.15
N PHE A 30 -1.68 -5.42 7.63
CA PHE A 30 -1.43 -5.29 6.21
C PHE A 30 -0.27 -6.21 5.80
N THR A 31 -0.22 -6.52 4.50
CA THR A 31 0.88 -7.25 3.92
C THR A 31 1.78 -6.26 3.18
N GLU A 32 3.05 -6.25 3.52
CA GLU A 32 4.02 -5.41 2.83
C GLU A 32 4.67 -6.20 1.70
N LYS A 33 4.69 -5.62 0.51
CA LYS A 33 5.39 -6.17 -0.64
C LYS A 33 6.42 -5.15 -1.11
N ASN A 34 7.69 -5.42 -0.86
CA ASN A 34 8.78 -4.52 -1.21
C ASN A 34 9.25 -4.83 -2.63
N VAL A 35 8.95 -3.93 -3.56
CA VAL A 35 9.24 -4.14 -4.99
C VAL A 35 10.72 -4.04 -5.30
N SER A 36 11.54 -3.54 -4.36
CA SER A 36 12.99 -3.51 -4.55
C SER A 36 13.62 -4.89 -4.41
N ILE A 37 13.01 -5.77 -3.64
CA ILE A 37 13.52 -7.11 -3.37
C ILE A 37 12.59 -8.22 -3.84
N ASP A 38 11.32 -7.91 -4.09
CA ASP A 38 10.33 -8.88 -4.54
C ASP A 38 9.98 -8.62 -6.01
N ARG A 39 10.51 -9.47 -6.88
CA ARG A 39 10.34 -9.32 -8.32
C ARG A 39 8.88 -9.54 -8.73
N GLU A 40 8.19 -10.48 -8.10
CA GLU A 40 6.79 -10.76 -8.41
C GLU A 40 5.90 -9.57 -8.06
N ALA A 41 6.13 -8.95 -6.91
CA ALA A 41 5.40 -7.76 -6.50
C ALA A 41 5.61 -6.62 -7.51
N ARG A 42 6.84 -6.47 -7.98
CA ARG A 42 7.16 -5.46 -8.98
C ARG A 42 6.42 -5.70 -10.28
N GLN A 43 6.37 -6.96 -10.73
CA GLN A 43 5.66 -7.31 -11.95
C GLN A 43 4.16 -7.11 -11.81
N GLU A 44 3.59 -7.44 -10.66
CA GLU A 44 2.17 -7.19 -10.39
C GLU A 44 1.87 -5.71 -10.50
N LEU A 45 2.71 -4.88 -9.90
CA LEU A 45 2.53 -3.44 -9.90
C LEU A 45 2.55 -2.88 -11.32
N ILE A 46 3.54 -3.28 -12.11
CA ILE A 46 3.70 -2.83 -13.49
C ILE A 46 2.53 -3.31 -14.37
N SER A 47 2.10 -4.56 -14.19
CA SER A 47 1.00 -5.09 -14.99
C SER A 47 -0.33 -4.41 -14.69
N GLN A 48 -0.49 -3.83 -13.51
CA GLN A 48 -1.67 -3.04 -13.18
C GLN A 48 -1.56 -1.58 -13.63
N GLY A 49 -0.45 -1.20 -14.22
CA GLY A 49 -0.25 0.15 -14.73
C GLY A 49 0.35 1.12 -13.74
N PHE A 50 0.83 0.65 -12.61
CA PHE A 50 1.45 1.51 -11.61
C PHE A 50 2.96 1.51 -11.78
N THR A 51 3.56 2.69 -11.71
CA THR A 51 5.00 2.85 -11.91
C THR A 51 5.71 3.42 -10.70
N GLY A 52 5.00 3.68 -9.61
CA GLY A 52 5.60 4.27 -8.42
C GLY A 52 5.06 3.66 -7.15
N VAL A 53 5.69 4.00 -6.05
CA VAL A 53 5.32 3.56 -4.71
C VAL A 53 5.19 4.79 -3.80
N PRO A 54 4.45 4.73 -2.70
CA PRO A 54 3.69 3.57 -2.22
C PRO A 54 2.37 3.37 -2.98
N ILE A 55 1.97 2.13 -3.12
CA ILE A 55 0.64 1.78 -3.62
C ILE A 55 -0.03 0.98 -2.51
N ILE A 56 -1.21 1.42 -2.09
CA ILE A 56 -1.95 0.77 -1.01
C ILE A 56 -3.23 0.19 -1.58
N LYS A 57 -3.35 -1.11 -1.48
CA LYS A 57 -4.50 -1.83 -2.00
C LYS A 57 -5.38 -2.26 -0.83
N ILE A 58 -6.63 -1.82 -0.83
CA ILE A 58 -7.59 -2.12 0.24
C ILE A 58 -8.79 -2.83 -0.39
N GLY A 59 -8.83 -4.16 -0.26
CA GLY A 59 -9.85 -4.94 -0.94
C GLY A 59 -9.75 -4.73 -2.45
N ASP A 60 -10.80 -4.20 -3.04
CA ASP A 60 -10.84 -3.88 -4.48
C ASP A 60 -10.40 -2.46 -4.80
N ASP A 61 -10.17 -1.64 -3.76
CA ASP A 61 -9.79 -0.25 -3.94
C ASP A 61 -8.27 -0.10 -3.94
N VAL A 62 -7.77 0.92 -4.66
CA VAL A 62 -6.34 1.18 -4.76
C VAL A 62 -6.10 2.66 -4.50
N VAL A 63 -5.12 2.95 -3.64
CA VAL A 63 -4.68 4.31 -3.37
C VAL A 63 -3.26 4.46 -3.89
N VAL A 64 -3.06 5.40 -4.80
CA VAL A 64 -1.75 5.69 -5.38
C VAL A 64 -1.09 6.79 -4.55
N GLY A 65 0.03 6.47 -3.93
CA GLY A 65 0.72 7.37 -3.04
C GLY A 65 0.15 7.30 -1.63
N PHE A 66 0.75 8.07 -0.71
CA PHE A 66 0.25 8.14 0.66
C PHE A 66 -0.74 9.29 0.78
N LYS A 67 -2.00 8.97 0.74
CA LYS A 67 -3.08 9.93 0.87
C LYS A 67 -3.93 9.56 2.08
N GLN A 68 -3.67 10.25 3.19
CA GLN A 68 -4.28 9.94 4.47
C GLN A 68 -5.80 10.05 4.44
N ASP A 69 -6.32 11.09 3.81
CA ASP A 69 -7.76 11.29 3.70
C ASP A 69 -8.44 10.15 2.96
N LYS A 70 -7.82 9.70 1.89
CA LYS A 70 -8.37 8.61 1.09
C LYS A 70 -8.31 7.29 1.84
N LEU A 71 -7.22 7.07 2.57
CA LEU A 71 -7.09 5.88 3.41
C LEU A 71 -8.16 5.87 4.51
N ASP A 72 -8.37 6.98 5.17
CA ASP A 72 -9.41 7.09 6.20
C ASP A 72 -10.79 6.77 5.64
N GLU A 73 -11.10 7.29 4.46
CA GLU A 73 -12.38 7.04 3.81
C GLU A 73 -12.59 5.56 3.51
N LEU A 74 -11.57 4.91 2.93
CA LEU A 74 -11.67 3.51 2.55
C LEU A 74 -11.67 2.57 3.76
N LEU A 75 -10.94 2.92 4.79
CA LEU A 75 -10.85 2.08 5.99
C LEU A 75 -12.07 2.24 6.90
N ALA A 76 -12.80 3.33 6.76
CA ALA A 76 -14.01 3.56 7.54
C ALA A 76 -15.23 2.81 7.01
N LYS A 77 -15.13 2.27 5.83
CA LYS A 77 -16.25 1.52 5.23
C LYS A 77 -16.41 0.12 5.79
#